data_9d709b5ed9fc51efffce47dce285f20f
#
_entry.id   9d709b5ed9fc51efffce47dce285f20f
#
_cell.length_a   1.000
_cell.length_b   1.000
_cell.length_c   1.000
_cell.angle_alpha   90.00
_cell.angle_beta   90.00
_cell.angle_gamma   90.00
#
_symmetry.space_group_name_H-M   'P 1'
#
loop_
_entity.id
_entity.type
_entity.pdbx_description
1 polymer ?
#
loop_
_entity_poly.entity_id
_entity_poly.type
_entity_poly.pdbx_seq_one_letter_code
_entity_poly.pdbx_strand_id
1 'polypeptide(L)'
;INVSQEMKNYLHKDQLFILESTTYPGTTEELVLPMLAEGGLTVGKDFYLAFSPERIDPGNKRYSVKNIPKVIGGVTQQCTELASCLYSHIVETIIPVSSPKVAEMVKLLENTFRNVNIALANEIAIMSERLGIDVWEVIDAAKTKPFGFMSFYPGPGLGGHCIPIDPLYLSWVAKKNGFELRFIALADQINSAMPEFVVEKISDALNDAEKSVKGSSIHIVGVAYKKDVDDLRESPALEIMNILRSKGAKITYTDPYIAEINYHELNAKSK
;
A
#
# COMPACT_ATOMS: atom_id res chain seq x y z
N ILE A 1 -7.56 11.77 13.93
CA ILE A 1 -8.49 12.55 14.78
C ILE A 1 -7.90 12.69 16.17
N ASN A 2 -7.65 11.63 16.91
CA ASN A 2 -7.18 11.69 18.30
C ASN A 2 -5.91 12.53 18.46
N VAL A 3 -4.91 12.31 17.61
CA VAL A 3 -3.65 13.09 17.63
C VAL A 3 -3.92 14.58 17.37
N SER A 4 -4.77 14.91 16.39
CA SER A 4 -5.11 16.31 16.07
C SER A 4 -5.87 16.99 17.21
N GLN A 5 -6.75 16.26 17.91
CA GLN A 5 -7.45 16.76 19.10
C GLN A 5 -6.49 16.99 20.27
N GLU A 6 -5.53 16.11 20.47
CA GLU A 6 -4.52 16.27 21.49
C GLU A 6 -3.60 17.46 21.20
N MET A 7 -3.12 17.56 19.97
CA MET A 7 -2.23 18.63 19.52
C MET A 7 -2.84 20.02 19.63
N LYS A 8 -4.16 20.15 19.48
CA LYS A 8 -4.91 21.40 19.72
C LYS A 8 -4.58 22.01 21.07
N ASN A 9 -4.38 21.21 22.12
CA ASN A 9 -4.10 21.69 23.49
C ASN A 9 -2.71 22.29 23.62
N TYR A 10 -1.82 22.04 22.67
CA TYR A 10 -0.44 22.52 22.64
C TYR A 10 -0.20 23.56 21.53
N LEU A 11 -1.26 23.92 20.79
CA LEU A 11 -1.15 24.88 19.68
C LEU A 11 -0.85 26.27 20.25
N HIS A 12 0.21 26.89 19.71
CA HIS A 12 0.61 28.25 20.03
C HIS A 12 1.01 29.01 18.75
N LYS A 13 1.20 30.34 18.87
CA LYS A 13 1.62 31.18 17.76
C LYS A 13 2.97 30.73 17.18
N ASP A 14 3.11 30.96 15.88
CA ASP A 14 4.31 30.65 15.09
C ASP A 14 4.65 29.16 15.00
N GLN A 15 3.69 28.27 15.29
CA GLN A 15 3.88 26.84 15.20
C GLN A 15 3.51 26.30 13.81
N LEU A 16 4.34 25.39 13.28
CA LEU A 16 4.10 24.66 12.03
C LEU A 16 3.66 23.24 12.35
N PHE A 17 2.49 22.86 11.83
CA PHE A 17 2.00 21.47 11.82
C PHE A 17 2.09 20.90 10.42
N ILE A 18 2.61 19.69 10.32
CA ILE A 18 2.65 18.94 9.06
C ILE A 18 2.02 17.57 9.30
N LEU A 19 0.95 17.29 8.57
CA LEU A 19 0.35 15.97 8.55
C LEU A 19 1.07 15.12 7.49
N GLU A 20 1.59 13.95 7.88
CA GLU A 20 2.29 13.04 6.97
C GLU A 20 1.56 11.71 6.78
N SER A 21 0.71 11.34 7.73
CA SER A 21 -0.05 10.09 7.67
C SER A 21 -0.97 10.07 6.44
N THR A 22 -0.99 8.94 5.73
CA THR A 22 -1.89 8.74 4.59
C THR A 22 -3.35 8.93 5.01
N THR A 23 -4.05 9.72 4.22
CA THR A 23 -5.45 10.07 4.43
C THR A 23 -6.13 10.40 3.10
N TYR A 24 -7.44 10.66 3.13
CA TYR A 24 -8.20 11.05 1.94
C TYR A 24 -8.11 12.55 1.63
N PRO A 25 -8.23 12.97 0.36
CA PRO A 25 -8.18 14.37 -0.03
C PRO A 25 -9.24 15.21 0.68
N GLY A 26 -8.78 16.27 1.34
CA GLY A 26 -9.59 17.17 2.15
C GLY A 26 -9.43 16.99 3.65
N THR A 27 -8.79 15.93 4.13
CA THR A 27 -8.63 15.69 5.57
C THR A 27 -7.95 16.85 6.28
N THR A 28 -6.87 17.39 5.72
CA THR A 28 -6.12 18.49 6.34
C THR A 28 -6.97 19.75 6.47
N GLU A 29 -7.72 20.11 5.43
CA GLU A 29 -8.49 21.36 5.39
C GLU A 29 -9.88 21.23 6.03
N GLU A 30 -10.55 20.08 5.84
CA GLU A 30 -11.94 19.90 6.25
C GLU A 30 -12.09 19.31 7.66
N LEU A 31 -11.05 18.61 8.15
CA LEU A 31 -11.08 17.94 9.44
C LEU A 31 -10.04 18.48 10.42
N VAL A 32 -8.75 18.52 10.03
CA VAL A 32 -7.66 18.91 10.94
C VAL A 32 -7.67 20.41 11.21
N LEU A 33 -7.78 21.24 10.16
CA LEU A 33 -7.79 22.71 10.29
C LEU A 33 -8.90 23.22 11.24
N PRO A 34 -10.19 22.81 11.11
CA PRO A 34 -11.21 23.25 12.04
C PRO A 34 -10.90 22.90 13.49
N MET A 35 -10.37 21.69 13.75
CA MET A 35 -10.00 21.27 15.11
C MET A 35 -8.89 22.15 15.71
N LEU A 36 -7.86 22.48 14.92
CA LEU A 36 -6.76 23.32 15.38
C LEU A 36 -7.20 24.78 15.58
N ALA A 37 -8.10 25.27 14.74
CA ALA A 37 -8.58 26.66 14.77
C ALA A 37 -9.61 26.94 15.90
N GLU A 38 -10.15 25.93 16.58
CA GLU A 38 -11.14 26.12 17.68
C GLU A 38 -10.62 27.01 18.80
N GLY A 39 -9.29 27.12 19.01
CA GLY A 39 -8.67 28.02 19.96
C GLY A 39 -8.62 29.51 19.54
N GLY A 40 -9.21 29.84 18.38
CA GLY A 40 -9.26 31.23 17.87
C GLY A 40 -8.01 31.69 17.12
N LEU A 41 -7.03 30.82 16.90
CA LEU A 41 -5.85 31.12 16.09
C LEU A 41 -6.16 30.96 14.60
N THR A 42 -5.55 31.81 13.78
CA THR A 42 -5.79 31.87 12.33
C THR A 42 -4.62 31.19 11.59
N VAL A 43 -4.93 30.20 10.73
CA VAL A 43 -3.92 29.54 9.88
C VAL A 43 -3.33 30.52 8.87
N GLY A 44 -2.03 30.40 8.63
CA GLY A 44 -1.28 31.30 7.74
C GLY A 44 -0.94 32.66 8.36
N LYS A 45 -1.35 32.90 9.62
CA LYS A 45 -1.05 34.12 10.37
C LYS A 45 -0.51 33.80 11.76
N ASP A 46 -1.28 33.06 12.55
CA ASP A 46 -0.90 32.74 13.93
C ASP A 46 -0.24 31.35 14.00
N PHE A 47 -0.64 30.42 13.14
CA PHE A 47 -0.01 29.09 12.99
C PHE A 47 -0.02 28.66 11.52
N TYR A 48 0.70 27.60 11.21
CA TYR A 48 0.87 27.11 9.85
C TYR A 48 0.52 25.63 9.78
N LEU A 49 -0.17 25.20 8.69
CA LEU A 49 -0.60 23.83 8.50
C LEU A 49 -0.33 23.39 7.07
N ALA A 50 0.31 22.23 6.93
CA ALA A 50 0.62 21.61 5.64
C ALA A 50 0.39 20.10 5.68
N PHE A 51 0.31 19.52 4.50
CA PHE A 51 0.36 18.07 4.29
C PHE A 51 1.58 17.72 3.44
N SER A 52 2.25 16.63 3.80
CA SER A 52 3.37 16.10 3.04
C SER A 52 3.37 14.57 3.11
N PRO A 53 3.03 13.85 2.03
CA PRO A 53 2.92 12.40 2.06
C PRO A 53 4.27 11.73 2.34
N GLU A 54 4.23 10.64 3.12
CA GLU A 54 5.38 9.75 3.26
C GLU A 54 5.47 8.82 2.05
N ARG A 55 6.66 8.78 1.44
CA ARG A 55 6.93 8.06 0.19
C ARG A 55 8.06 7.02 0.30
N ILE A 56 8.57 6.79 1.52
CA ILE A 56 9.61 5.79 1.77
C ILE A 56 9.08 4.39 1.43
N ASP A 57 9.91 3.59 0.80
CA ASP A 57 9.71 2.17 0.59
C ASP A 57 10.68 1.40 1.51
N PRO A 58 10.21 0.85 2.64
CA PRO A 58 11.06 0.11 3.56
C PRO A 58 11.77 -1.05 2.87
N GLY A 59 13.07 -1.20 3.16
CA GLY A 59 13.92 -2.21 2.52
C GLY A 59 14.51 -1.78 1.16
N ASN A 60 14.15 -0.62 0.62
CA ASN A 60 14.71 -0.10 -0.61
C ASN A 60 16.15 0.40 -0.39
N LYS A 61 17.12 -0.20 -1.11
CA LYS A 61 18.54 0.13 -0.97
C LYS A 61 18.99 1.31 -1.83
N ARG A 62 18.18 1.70 -2.82
CA ARG A 62 18.51 2.78 -3.78
C ARG A 62 17.94 4.13 -3.34
N TYR A 63 16.76 4.12 -2.74
CA TYR A 63 16.04 5.31 -2.36
C TYR A 63 15.97 5.43 -0.83
N SER A 64 16.27 6.62 -0.33
CA SER A 64 16.25 6.98 1.08
C SER A 64 15.44 8.25 1.29
N VAL A 65 15.17 8.63 2.52
CA VAL A 65 14.51 9.92 2.85
C VAL A 65 15.13 11.08 2.08
N LYS A 66 16.45 11.10 1.96
CA LYS A 66 17.20 12.23 1.41
C LYS A 66 16.97 12.44 -0.10
N ASN A 67 16.93 11.36 -0.88
CA ASN A 67 16.88 11.43 -2.35
C ASN A 67 15.49 11.15 -2.96
N ILE A 68 14.45 10.93 -2.14
CA ILE A 68 13.07 10.89 -2.60
C ILE A 68 12.51 12.31 -2.61
N PRO A 69 12.02 12.85 -3.76
CA PRO A 69 11.39 14.16 -3.79
C PRO A 69 10.21 14.25 -2.82
N LYS A 70 10.17 15.27 -1.98
CA LYS A 70 9.11 15.48 -0.99
C LYS A 70 8.03 16.42 -1.55
N VAL A 71 6.79 15.95 -1.63
CA VAL A 71 5.64 16.75 -2.06
C VAL A 71 5.09 17.49 -0.86
N ILE A 72 4.80 18.78 -1.01
CA ILE A 72 4.32 19.64 0.09
C ILE A 72 3.16 20.51 -0.39
N GLY A 73 2.03 20.43 0.29
CA GLY A 73 0.89 21.32 0.10
C GLY A 73 0.48 21.99 1.41
N GLY A 74 0.58 23.29 1.49
CA GLY A 74 0.13 24.08 2.63
C GLY A 74 -1.29 24.62 2.46
N VAL A 75 -1.99 24.88 3.58
CA VAL A 75 -3.31 25.50 3.57
C VAL A 75 -3.24 26.95 3.00
N THR A 76 -2.12 27.62 3.20
CA THR A 76 -1.82 28.91 2.58
C THR A 76 -0.45 28.84 1.91
N GLN A 77 -0.15 29.84 1.07
CA GLN A 77 1.17 29.98 0.46
C GLN A 77 2.30 30.00 1.51
N GLN A 78 2.12 30.74 2.60
CA GLN A 78 3.08 30.81 3.71
C GLN A 78 3.27 29.44 4.39
N CYS A 79 2.19 28.65 4.54
CA CYS A 79 2.29 27.29 5.07
C CYS A 79 3.16 26.40 4.17
N THR A 80 2.98 26.50 2.85
CA THR A 80 3.80 25.77 1.88
C THR A 80 5.27 26.19 1.93
N GLU A 81 5.53 27.47 2.01
CA GLU A 81 6.89 28.03 2.08
C GLU A 81 7.63 27.61 3.34
N LEU A 82 6.99 27.69 4.51
CA LEU A 82 7.59 27.28 5.78
C LEU A 82 7.85 25.77 5.83
N ALA A 83 6.87 24.96 5.41
CA ALA A 83 7.07 23.51 5.34
C ALA A 83 8.18 23.14 4.34
N SER A 84 8.23 23.81 3.19
CA SER A 84 9.30 23.63 2.20
C SER A 84 10.67 24.03 2.75
N CYS A 85 10.76 25.12 3.47
CA CYS A 85 11.98 25.55 4.14
C CYS A 85 12.47 24.50 5.15
N LEU A 86 11.59 23.96 5.98
CA LEU A 86 11.93 22.90 6.94
C LEU A 86 12.49 21.67 6.21
N TYR A 87 11.78 21.14 5.22
CA TYR A 87 12.20 19.92 4.53
C TYR A 87 13.40 20.10 3.63
N SER A 88 13.72 21.34 3.16
CA SER A 88 14.93 21.59 2.38
C SER A 88 16.23 21.27 3.13
N HIS A 89 16.19 21.18 4.45
CA HIS A 89 17.32 20.76 5.28
C HIS A 89 17.42 19.20 5.39
N ILE A 90 16.39 18.47 4.95
CA ILE A 90 16.29 17.02 5.11
C ILE A 90 16.39 16.30 3.76
N VAL A 91 15.72 16.82 2.72
CA VAL A 91 15.62 16.20 1.40
C VAL A 91 16.23 17.07 0.31
N GLU A 92 16.70 16.43 -0.75
CA GLU A 92 17.36 17.11 -1.88
C GLU A 92 16.39 17.87 -2.79
N THR A 93 15.16 17.40 -2.90
CA THR A 93 14.17 17.95 -3.85
C THR A 93 12.82 18.15 -3.17
N ILE A 94 12.31 19.37 -3.24
CA ILE A 94 10.97 19.75 -2.79
C ILE A 94 10.08 19.98 -4.01
N ILE A 95 8.87 19.44 -3.97
CA ILE A 95 7.82 19.64 -4.98
C ILE A 95 6.62 20.31 -4.30
N PRO A 96 6.58 21.65 -4.29
CA PRO A 96 5.42 22.37 -3.76
C PRO A 96 4.21 22.17 -4.67
N VAL A 97 3.04 21.96 -4.07
CA VAL A 97 1.76 21.86 -4.77
C VAL A 97 0.77 22.90 -4.22
N SER A 98 -0.31 23.13 -4.95
CA SER A 98 -1.24 24.24 -4.70
C SER A 98 -2.07 24.14 -3.42
N SER A 99 -2.22 22.93 -2.84
CA SER A 99 -3.00 22.72 -1.60
C SER A 99 -2.65 21.38 -0.92
N PRO A 100 -3.00 21.22 0.37
CA PRO A 100 -2.94 19.93 1.04
C PRO A 100 -3.72 18.85 0.30
N LYS A 101 -4.92 19.18 -0.22
CA LYS A 101 -5.78 18.26 -0.98
C LYS A 101 -5.09 17.67 -2.21
N VAL A 102 -4.27 18.45 -2.91
CA VAL A 102 -3.46 17.95 -4.03
C VAL A 102 -2.37 17.00 -3.53
N ALA A 103 -1.66 17.35 -2.46
CA ALA A 103 -0.61 16.51 -1.90
C ALA A 103 -1.17 15.17 -1.34
N GLU A 104 -2.34 15.19 -0.70
CA GLU A 104 -3.08 14.00 -0.26
C GLU A 104 -3.44 13.11 -1.44
N MET A 105 -3.95 13.70 -2.53
CA MET A 105 -4.32 12.98 -3.75
C MET A 105 -3.12 12.32 -4.44
N VAL A 106 -1.95 12.97 -4.44
CA VAL A 106 -0.72 12.41 -5.02
C VAL A 106 -0.39 11.05 -4.40
N LYS A 107 -0.42 10.94 -3.08
CA LYS A 107 -0.14 9.68 -2.37
C LYS A 107 -1.09 8.57 -2.76
N LEU A 108 -2.37 8.87 -2.80
CA LEU A 108 -3.40 7.89 -3.15
C LEU A 108 -3.32 7.46 -4.62
N LEU A 109 -2.99 8.41 -5.51
CA LEU A 109 -2.79 8.10 -6.93
C LEU A 109 -1.59 7.16 -7.15
N GLU A 110 -0.46 7.40 -6.47
CA GLU A 110 0.73 6.54 -6.56
C GLU A 110 0.42 5.10 -6.12
N ASN A 111 -0.28 4.93 -5.01
CA ASN A 111 -0.62 3.61 -4.50
C ASN A 111 -1.73 2.93 -5.31
N THR A 112 -2.72 3.69 -5.80
CA THR A 112 -3.74 3.20 -6.73
C THR A 112 -3.12 2.74 -8.04
N PHE A 113 -2.19 3.50 -8.61
CA PHE A 113 -1.47 3.12 -9.82
C PHE A 113 -0.77 1.77 -9.64
N ARG A 114 -0.11 1.56 -8.52
CA ARG A 114 0.55 0.30 -8.21
C ARG A 114 -0.45 -0.85 -8.05
N ASN A 115 -1.53 -0.64 -7.29
CA ASN A 115 -2.60 -1.62 -7.07
C ASN A 115 -3.23 -2.09 -8.39
N VAL A 116 -3.65 -1.16 -9.25
CA VAL A 116 -4.29 -1.46 -10.55
C VAL A 116 -3.36 -2.18 -11.51
N ASN A 117 -2.09 -1.77 -11.57
CA ASN A 117 -1.13 -2.42 -12.49
C ASN A 117 -0.71 -3.82 -12.01
N ILE A 118 -0.68 -4.06 -10.70
CA ILE A 118 -0.49 -5.43 -10.18
C ILE A 118 -1.70 -6.29 -10.50
N ALA A 119 -2.92 -5.78 -10.35
CA ALA A 119 -4.14 -6.49 -10.75
C ALA A 119 -4.13 -6.86 -12.24
N LEU A 120 -3.73 -5.93 -13.11
CA LEU A 120 -3.56 -6.21 -14.54
C LEU A 120 -2.54 -7.33 -14.77
N ALA A 121 -1.39 -7.29 -14.09
CA ALA A 121 -0.37 -8.34 -14.21
C ALA A 121 -0.92 -9.71 -13.74
N ASN A 122 -1.69 -9.73 -12.66
CA ASN A 122 -2.34 -10.94 -12.15
C ASN A 122 -3.38 -11.50 -13.13
N GLU A 123 -4.24 -10.65 -13.68
CA GLU A 123 -5.24 -11.06 -14.68
C GLU A 123 -4.59 -11.61 -15.95
N ILE A 124 -3.53 -10.96 -16.45
CA ILE A 124 -2.74 -11.43 -17.58
C ILE A 124 -2.05 -12.77 -17.27
N ALA A 125 -1.58 -12.98 -16.03
CA ALA A 125 -1.01 -14.27 -15.63
C ALA A 125 -2.03 -15.41 -15.71
N ILE A 126 -3.25 -15.20 -15.19
CA ILE A 126 -4.34 -16.18 -15.27
C ILE A 126 -4.71 -16.51 -16.72
N MET A 127 -4.77 -15.49 -17.58
CA MET A 127 -5.03 -15.69 -19.01
C MET A 127 -3.88 -16.43 -19.70
N SER A 128 -2.64 -16.03 -19.45
CA SER A 128 -1.44 -16.62 -20.06
C SER A 128 -1.33 -18.11 -19.73
N GLU A 129 -1.66 -18.50 -18.51
CA GLU A 129 -1.70 -19.91 -18.12
C GLU A 129 -2.70 -20.71 -18.98
N ARG A 130 -3.92 -20.20 -19.17
CA ARG A 130 -4.92 -20.85 -20.02
C ARG A 130 -4.47 -21.01 -21.48
N LEU A 131 -3.58 -20.14 -21.94
CA LEU A 131 -3.00 -20.15 -23.28
C LEU A 131 -1.71 -20.97 -23.36
N GLY A 132 -1.18 -21.49 -22.24
CA GLY A 132 0.11 -22.17 -22.17
C GLY A 132 1.29 -21.26 -22.45
N ILE A 133 1.18 -19.97 -22.09
CA ILE A 133 2.20 -18.92 -22.28
C ILE A 133 2.86 -18.60 -20.93
N ASP A 134 4.19 -18.49 -20.92
CA ASP A 134 4.91 -18.02 -19.76
C ASP A 134 4.78 -16.50 -19.59
N VAL A 135 3.99 -16.07 -18.60
CA VAL A 135 3.75 -14.65 -18.33
C VAL A 135 5.03 -13.90 -17.92
N TRP A 136 5.99 -14.58 -17.30
CA TRP A 136 7.24 -13.94 -16.89
C TRP A 136 8.07 -13.56 -18.11
N GLU A 137 8.16 -14.45 -19.10
CA GLU A 137 8.82 -14.17 -20.38
C GLU A 137 8.12 -13.01 -21.12
N VAL A 138 6.79 -12.98 -21.13
CA VAL A 138 6.01 -11.89 -21.74
C VAL A 138 6.33 -10.54 -21.09
N ILE A 139 6.33 -10.47 -19.75
CA ILE A 139 6.61 -9.23 -19.04
C ILE A 139 8.07 -8.82 -19.22
N ASP A 140 9.01 -9.77 -19.18
CA ASP A 140 10.42 -9.50 -19.38
C ASP A 140 10.74 -9.02 -20.78
N ALA A 141 10.06 -9.53 -21.80
CA ALA A 141 10.15 -9.01 -23.16
C ALA A 141 9.52 -7.61 -23.26
N ALA A 142 8.32 -7.42 -22.71
CA ALA A 142 7.60 -6.14 -22.77
C ALA A 142 8.36 -4.98 -22.11
N LYS A 143 9.06 -5.23 -20.98
CA LYS A 143 9.84 -4.19 -20.27
C LYS A 143 11.04 -3.66 -21.06
N THR A 144 11.44 -4.33 -22.11
CA THR A 144 12.50 -3.83 -23.00
C THR A 144 12.07 -2.62 -23.80
N LYS A 145 10.76 -2.37 -23.92
CA LYS A 145 10.23 -1.18 -24.56
C LYS A 145 10.54 0.05 -23.71
N PRO A 146 11.25 1.06 -24.26
CA PRO A 146 11.76 2.17 -23.45
C PRO A 146 10.70 3.23 -23.07
N PHE A 147 9.47 3.11 -23.57
CA PHE A 147 8.37 4.06 -23.31
C PHE A 147 7.01 3.37 -23.29
N GLY A 148 6.06 3.96 -22.59
CA GLY A 148 4.65 3.53 -22.58
C GLY A 148 4.38 2.18 -21.92
N PHE A 149 5.37 1.60 -21.23
CA PHE A 149 5.24 0.39 -20.45
C PHE A 149 6.09 0.49 -19.18
N MET A 150 5.50 0.12 -18.06
CA MET A 150 6.19 -0.08 -16.77
C MET A 150 5.86 -1.49 -16.29
N SER A 151 6.87 -2.30 -16.05
CA SER A 151 6.69 -3.69 -15.67
C SER A 151 6.19 -3.84 -14.24
N PHE A 152 5.12 -4.60 -14.08
CA PHE A 152 4.63 -5.18 -12.84
C PHE A 152 4.59 -6.69 -13.01
N TYR A 153 4.86 -7.42 -11.93
CA TYR A 153 4.87 -8.87 -11.96
C TYR A 153 3.69 -9.44 -11.20
N PRO A 154 3.13 -10.57 -11.65
CA PRO A 154 2.07 -11.25 -10.93
C PRO A 154 2.57 -11.80 -9.60
N GLY A 155 1.64 -12.00 -8.67
CA GLY A 155 1.92 -12.55 -7.35
C GLY A 155 0.67 -13.20 -6.75
N PRO A 156 0.81 -13.78 -5.56
CA PRO A 156 -0.30 -14.50 -4.91
C PRO A 156 -1.37 -13.58 -4.32
N GLY A 157 -1.34 -12.31 -4.64
CA GLY A 157 -2.19 -11.25 -4.12
C GLY A 157 -1.40 -10.02 -3.71
N LEU A 158 -2.04 -9.09 -3.04
CA LEU A 158 -1.43 -7.90 -2.45
C LEU A 158 -1.26 -8.06 -0.95
N GLY A 159 -0.12 -7.60 -0.45
CA GLY A 159 0.13 -7.51 0.97
C GLY A 159 0.69 -6.15 1.38
N GLY A 160 0.92 -6.00 2.69
CA GLY A 160 1.36 -4.75 3.29
C GLY A 160 0.21 -3.80 3.61
N HIS A 161 0.53 -2.77 4.38
CA HIS A 161 -0.46 -1.88 4.97
C HIS A 161 -1.02 -0.83 4.00
N CYS A 162 -0.27 -0.45 2.94
CA CYS A 162 -0.62 0.72 2.12
C CYS A 162 -1.35 0.34 0.83
N ILE A 163 -0.79 -0.59 0.03
CA ILE A 163 -1.29 -0.84 -1.33
C ILE A 163 -2.71 -1.43 -1.36
N PRO A 164 -3.11 -2.34 -0.45
CA PRO A 164 -4.49 -2.81 -0.40
C PRO A 164 -5.48 -1.78 0.15
N ILE A 165 -5.04 -0.89 1.06
CA ILE A 165 -5.94 -0.05 1.88
C ILE A 165 -6.09 1.36 1.31
N ASP A 166 -5.00 2.02 0.89
CA ASP A 166 -5.03 3.41 0.44
C ASP A 166 -6.01 3.68 -0.73
N PRO A 167 -6.14 2.80 -1.75
CA PRO A 167 -7.14 2.99 -2.79
C PRO A 167 -8.58 2.99 -2.27
N LEU A 168 -8.85 2.29 -1.15
CA LEU A 168 -10.18 2.26 -0.54
C LEU A 168 -10.56 3.61 0.07
N TYR A 169 -9.60 4.37 0.62
CA TYR A 169 -9.84 5.75 1.06
C TYR A 169 -10.31 6.63 -0.10
N LEU A 170 -9.65 6.50 -1.26
CA LEU A 170 -10.03 7.24 -2.46
C LEU A 170 -11.40 6.81 -2.98
N SER A 171 -11.68 5.50 -2.99
CA SER A 171 -12.98 4.96 -3.37
C SER A 171 -14.11 5.46 -2.46
N TRP A 172 -13.84 5.54 -1.14
CA TRP A 172 -14.81 6.04 -0.17
C TRP A 172 -15.15 7.52 -0.40
N VAL A 173 -14.13 8.37 -0.60
CA VAL A 173 -14.35 9.80 -0.89
C VAL A 173 -15.08 9.99 -2.22
N ALA A 174 -14.71 9.22 -3.25
CA ALA A 174 -15.39 9.27 -4.55
C ALA A 174 -16.88 8.97 -4.41
N LYS A 175 -17.25 7.91 -3.66
CA LYS A 175 -18.66 7.56 -3.40
C LYS A 175 -19.40 8.66 -2.66
N LYS A 176 -18.77 9.32 -1.66
CA LYS A 176 -19.37 10.50 -0.99
C LYS A 176 -19.67 11.65 -1.96
N ASN A 177 -18.91 11.76 -3.03
CA ASN A 177 -19.09 12.77 -4.07
C ASN A 177 -19.87 12.26 -5.30
N GLY A 178 -20.61 11.14 -5.16
CA GLY A 178 -21.45 10.59 -6.21
C GLY A 178 -20.71 9.95 -7.38
N PHE A 179 -19.44 9.57 -7.19
CA PHE A 179 -18.60 8.96 -8.21
C PHE A 179 -18.11 7.57 -7.80
N GLU A 180 -18.13 6.62 -8.74
CA GLU A 180 -17.59 5.26 -8.52
C GLU A 180 -16.25 5.07 -9.24
N LEU A 181 -15.21 4.71 -8.49
CA LEU A 181 -13.88 4.39 -9.02
C LEU A 181 -13.82 2.91 -9.42
N ARG A 182 -14.26 2.60 -10.64
CA ARG A 182 -14.39 1.23 -11.16
C ARG A 182 -13.07 0.47 -11.24
N PHE A 183 -11.97 1.12 -11.61
CA PHE A 183 -10.66 0.49 -11.66
C PHE A 183 -10.17 0.00 -10.31
N ILE A 184 -10.44 0.75 -9.24
CA ILE A 184 -10.07 0.33 -7.88
C ILE A 184 -10.89 -0.89 -7.46
N ALA A 185 -12.20 -0.86 -7.70
CA ALA A 185 -13.08 -1.98 -7.34
C ALA A 185 -12.71 -3.26 -8.10
N LEU A 186 -12.41 -3.16 -9.39
CA LEU A 186 -11.98 -4.30 -10.20
C LEU A 186 -10.61 -4.83 -9.76
N ALA A 187 -9.66 -3.93 -9.51
CA ALA A 187 -8.32 -4.32 -9.06
C ALA A 187 -8.35 -5.03 -7.70
N ASP A 188 -9.17 -4.53 -6.78
CA ASP A 188 -9.39 -5.18 -5.47
C ASP A 188 -9.95 -6.59 -5.64
N GLN A 189 -10.97 -6.76 -6.48
CA GLN A 189 -11.57 -8.06 -6.78
C GLN A 189 -10.54 -9.05 -7.36
N ILE A 190 -9.74 -8.63 -8.33
CA ILE A 190 -8.72 -9.48 -8.96
C ILE A 190 -7.64 -9.87 -7.95
N ASN A 191 -7.07 -8.88 -7.24
CA ASN A 191 -5.98 -9.11 -6.32
C ASN A 191 -6.41 -9.98 -5.11
N SER A 192 -7.64 -9.79 -4.61
CA SER A 192 -8.19 -10.57 -3.50
C SER A 192 -8.54 -12.03 -3.90
N ALA A 193 -8.75 -12.31 -5.19
CA ALA A 193 -8.98 -13.66 -5.68
C ALA A 193 -7.69 -14.48 -5.88
N MET A 194 -6.51 -13.83 -5.89
CA MET A 194 -5.25 -14.52 -6.17
C MET A 194 -4.88 -15.63 -5.17
N PRO A 195 -5.10 -15.50 -3.86
CA PRO A 195 -4.85 -16.60 -2.92
C PRO A 195 -5.64 -17.87 -3.25
N GLU A 196 -6.91 -17.74 -3.64
CA GLU A 196 -7.75 -18.87 -4.06
C GLU A 196 -7.21 -19.50 -5.36
N PHE A 197 -6.83 -18.67 -6.33
CA PHE A 197 -6.21 -19.11 -7.58
C PHE A 197 -4.93 -19.94 -7.32
N VAL A 198 -4.06 -19.48 -6.40
CA VAL A 198 -2.84 -20.22 -6.01
C VAL A 198 -3.22 -21.57 -5.38
N VAL A 199 -4.23 -21.60 -4.52
CA VAL A 199 -4.70 -22.86 -3.91
C VAL A 199 -5.29 -23.81 -4.95
N GLU A 200 -6.01 -23.30 -5.96
CA GLU A 200 -6.48 -24.10 -7.08
C GLU A 200 -5.31 -24.75 -7.82
N LYS A 201 -4.26 -23.99 -8.14
CA LYS A 201 -3.03 -24.50 -8.76
C LYS A 201 -2.34 -25.60 -7.93
N ILE A 202 -2.27 -25.39 -6.61
CA ILE A 202 -1.73 -26.42 -5.71
C ILE A 202 -2.60 -27.69 -5.74
N SER A 203 -3.92 -27.53 -5.79
CA SER A 203 -4.85 -28.65 -5.85
C SER A 203 -4.71 -29.42 -7.15
N ASP A 204 -4.56 -28.74 -8.28
CA ASP A 204 -4.34 -29.36 -9.59
C ASP A 204 -3.03 -30.15 -9.63
N ALA A 205 -1.92 -29.54 -9.16
CA ALA A 205 -0.63 -30.19 -9.09
C ALA A 205 -0.61 -31.42 -8.19
N LEU A 206 -1.36 -31.39 -7.09
CA LEU A 206 -1.52 -32.56 -6.23
C LEU A 206 -2.37 -33.64 -6.91
N ASN A 207 -3.45 -33.27 -7.62
CA ASN A 207 -4.30 -34.19 -8.36
C ASN A 207 -3.52 -34.88 -9.49
N ASP A 208 -2.66 -34.19 -10.21
CA ASP A 208 -1.77 -34.76 -11.23
C ASP A 208 -0.79 -35.79 -10.64
N ALA A 209 -0.44 -35.62 -9.34
CA ALA A 209 0.35 -36.56 -8.58
C ALA A 209 -0.48 -37.66 -7.84
N GLU A 210 -1.76 -37.80 -8.21
CA GLU A 210 -2.72 -38.73 -7.59
C GLU A 210 -2.87 -38.52 -6.06
N LYS A 211 -2.80 -37.26 -5.60
CA LYS A 211 -2.92 -36.84 -4.20
C LYS A 211 -4.08 -35.89 -4.02
N SER A 212 -4.63 -35.82 -2.82
CA SER A 212 -5.60 -34.81 -2.43
C SER A 212 -4.93 -33.74 -1.56
N VAL A 213 -5.49 -32.54 -1.51
CA VAL A 213 -5.07 -31.49 -0.56
C VAL A 213 -5.20 -32.01 0.88
N LYS A 214 -6.32 -32.71 1.18
CA LYS A 214 -6.57 -33.29 2.51
C LYS A 214 -5.51 -34.33 2.85
N GLY A 215 -4.80 -34.11 3.94
CA GLY A 215 -3.74 -35.01 4.43
C GLY A 215 -2.37 -34.79 3.83
N SER A 216 -2.24 -33.98 2.75
CA SER A 216 -0.96 -33.64 2.17
C SER A 216 -0.16 -32.71 3.10
N SER A 217 1.17 -32.89 3.10
CA SER A 217 2.11 -31.98 3.77
C SER A 217 2.61 -30.95 2.77
N ILE A 218 2.29 -29.70 3.02
CA ILE A 218 2.63 -28.57 2.16
C ILE A 218 3.58 -27.64 2.93
N HIS A 219 4.70 -27.30 2.31
CA HIS A 219 5.69 -26.41 2.89
C HIS A 219 5.70 -25.08 2.13
N ILE A 220 5.52 -23.98 2.87
CA ILE A 220 5.52 -22.62 2.34
C ILE A 220 6.90 -22.02 2.55
N VAL A 221 7.48 -21.48 1.49
CA VAL A 221 8.77 -20.77 1.53
C VAL A 221 8.53 -19.28 1.39
N GLY A 222 8.77 -18.55 2.47
CA GLY A 222 8.47 -17.12 2.58
C GLY A 222 7.02 -16.84 2.96
N VAL A 223 6.83 -16.11 4.05
CA VAL A 223 5.50 -15.74 4.57
C VAL A 223 5.31 -14.25 4.78
N ALA A 224 6.38 -13.45 4.73
CA ALA A 224 6.30 -12.00 4.72
C ALA A 224 5.63 -11.49 3.43
N TYR A 225 4.98 -10.32 3.49
CA TYR A 225 4.28 -9.78 2.34
C TYR A 225 5.20 -9.34 1.18
N LYS A 226 6.47 -9.12 1.44
CA LYS A 226 7.52 -8.90 0.43
C LYS A 226 8.89 -9.39 0.94
N LYS A 227 9.85 -9.48 0.02
CA LYS A 227 11.22 -9.88 0.36
C LYS A 227 11.92 -8.85 1.26
N ASP A 228 12.85 -9.35 2.08
CA ASP A 228 13.75 -8.56 2.93
C ASP A 228 13.02 -7.73 4.01
N VAL A 229 11.86 -8.18 4.48
CA VAL A 229 11.11 -7.55 5.59
C VAL A 229 10.57 -8.62 6.55
N ASP A 230 10.38 -8.22 7.80
CA ASP A 230 9.77 -9.02 8.89
C ASP A 230 8.30 -8.65 9.14
N ASP A 231 7.53 -8.43 8.06
CA ASP A 231 6.17 -7.90 8.15
C ASP A 231 5.17 -8.88 7.52
N LEU A 232 4.20 -9.32 8.33
CA LEU A 232 3.13 -10.26 7.97
C LEU A 232 1.81 -9.58 7.61
N ARG A 233 1.71 -8.25 7.77
CA ARG A 233 0.44 -7.54 7.57
C ARG A 233 -0.10 -7.75 6.16
N GLU A 234 -1.35 -8.20 6.08
CA GLU A 234 -2.05 -8.49 4.82
C GLU A 234 -1.26 -9.42 3.88
N SER A 235 -0.40 -10.31 4.42
CA SER A 235 0.37 -11.22 3.58
C SER A 235 -0.53 -12.26 2.92
N PRO A 236 -0.55 -12.36 1.58
CA PRO A 236 -1.31 -13.39 0.86
C PRO A 236 -0.92 -14.82 1.24
N ALA A 237 0.32 -15.03 1.70
CA ALA A 237 0.77 -16.34 2.15
C ALA A 237 -0.04 -16.84 3.35
N LEU A 238 -0.46 -15.96 4.25
CA LEU A 238 -1.29 -16.32 5.40
C LEU A 238 -2.68 -16.77 4.96
N GLU A 239 -3.27 -16.10 3.98
CA GLU A 239 -4.56 -16.48 3.40
C GLU A 239 -4.48 -17.84 2.71
N ILE A 240 -3.46 -18.07 1.88
CA ILE A 240 -3.19 -19.36 1.23
C ILE A 240 -3.04 -20.49 2.28
N MET A 241 -2.27 -20.25 3.35
CA MET A 241 -2.10 -21.19 4.45
C MET A 241 -3.42 -21.51 5.13
N ASN A 242 -4.28 -20.52 5.37
CA ASN A 242 -5.60 -20.71 5.98
C ASN A 242 -6.52 -21.53 5.08
N ILE A 243 -6.59 -21.23 3.78
CA ILE A 243 -7.42 -21.97 2.83
C ILE A 243 -6.94 -23.42 2.73
N LEU A 244 -5.64 -23.66 2.60
CA LEU A 244 -5.08 -25.02 2.53
C LEU A 244 -5.34 -25.83 3.81
N ARG A 245 -5.21 -25.19 4.97
CA ARG A 245 -5.48 -25.81 6.27
C ARG A 245 -6.96 -26.16 6.41
N SER A 246 -7.87 -25.27 6.02
CA SER A 246 -9.32 -25.54 6.03
C SER A 246 -9.69 -26.73 5.13
N LYS A 247 -8.94 -26.96 4.05
CA LYS A 247 -9.04 -28.13 3.17
C LYS A 247 -8.36 -29.40 3.75
N GLY A 248 -7.74 -29.30 4.94
CA GLY A 248 -7.17 -30.44 5.66
C GLY A 248 -5.70 -30.74 5.32
N ALA A 249 -4.96 -29.81 4.74
CA ALA A 249 -3.52 -29.93 4.55
C ALA A 249 -2.75 -29.73 5.88
N LYS A 250 -1.58 -30.35 5.96
CA LYS A 250 -0.61 -30.13 7.04
C LYS A 250 0.40 -29.07 6.58
N ILE A 251 0.32 -27.88 7.17
CA ILE A 251 1.12 -26.73 6.72
C ILE A 251 2.35 -26.58 7.60
N THR A 252 3.49 -26.34 6.95
CA THR A 252 4.73 -25.89 7.56
C THR A 252 5.30 -24.74 6.74
N TYR A 253 6.19 -23.92 7.31
CA TYR A 253 6.81 -22.84 6.56
C TYR A 253 8.29 -22.64 6.95
N THR A 254 9.02 -21.92 6.11
CA THR A 254 10.35 -21.36 6.38
C THR A 254 10.38 -19.91 5.94
N ASP A 255 10.86 -19.05 6.80
CA ASP A 255 11.09 -17.61 6.51
C ASP A 255 12.30 -17.13 7.30
N PRO A 256 13.27 -16.42 6.69
CA PRO A 256 14.49 -15.99 7.39
C PRO A 256 14.25 -14.89 8.41
N TYR A 257 13.12 -14.17 8.30
CA TYR A 257 12.81 -13.03 9.17
C TYR A 257 11.66 -13.32 10.14
N ILE A 258 10.79 -14.30 9.83
CA ILE A 258 9.59 -14.63 10.61
C ILE A 258 9.79 -15.96 11.32
N ALA A 259 10.19 -15.91 12.57
CA ALA A 259 10.42 -17.11 13.37
C ALA A 259 9.11 -17.79 13.81
N GLU A 260 8.05 -17.02 14.03
CA GLU A 260 6.77 -17.53 14.56
C GLU A 260 5.59 -16.74 13.96
N ILE A 261 4.53 -17.46 13.60
CA ILE A 261 3.26 -16.88 13.16
C ILE A 261 2.22 -17.10 14.25
N ASN A 262 1.61 -15.99 14.70
CA ASN A 262 0.43 -15.97 15.58
C ASN A 262 -0.65 -15.15 14.85
N TYR A 263 -1.37 -15.78 13.93
CA TYR A 263 -2.38 -15.10 13.11
C TYR A 263 -3.67 -15.91 13.08
N HIS A 264 -4.73 -15.35 13.67
CA HIS A 264 -6.01 -16.06 13.86
C HIS A 264 -5.79 -17.43 14.51
N GLU A 265 -6.25 -18.49 13.84
CA GLU A 265 -6.03 -19.88 14.29
C GLU A 265 -4.71 -20.49 13.78
N LEU A 266 -3.91 -19.77 13.00
CA LEU A 266 -2.60 -20.18 12.53
C LEU A 266 -1.56 -19.90 13.62
N ASN A 267 -1.14 -20.96 14.33
CA ASN A 267 0.02 -20.92 15.22
C ASN A 267 1.08 -21.85 14.65
N ALA A 268 2.15 -21.31 14.12
CA ALA A 268 3.21 -22.08 13.49
C ALA A 268 4.59 -21.47 13.79
N LYS A 269 5.62 -22.32 13.84
CA LYS A 269 7.02 -21.91 13.95
C LYS A 269 7.74 -22.20 12.65
N SER A 270 8.67 -21.33 12.27
CA SER A 270 9.56 -21.56 11.14
C SER A 270 10.39 -22.82 11.36
N LYS A 271 10.53 -23.60 10.30
CA LYS A 271 11.41 -24.78 10.29
C LYS A 271 12.81 -24.45 9.82
#